data_7f07ed359b6e2aa70349ee2fdd8f5546
#
_entry.id   7f07ed359b6e2aa70349ee2fdd8f5546
#
_cell.length_a   1.000
_cell.length_b   1.000
_cell.length_c   1.000
_cell.angle_alpha   90.00
_cell.angle_beta   90.00
_cell.angle_gamma   90.00
#
_symmetry.space_group_name_H-M   'P 1'
#
loop_
_entity.id
_entity.type
_entity.pdbx_description
1 polymer ?
#
loop_
_entity_poly.entity_id
_entity_poly.type
_entity_poly.pdbx_seq_one_letter_code
_entity_poly.pdbx_strand_id
1 'polypeptide(L)'
;MLPHKEGIQYKNLKPTSFVVGMDTDGIPMVGELAKYVHMLVTGTTGSGKSAAVNAWLTSICVHNDPSDISITWIDPKFVEAQPYAGMVFCPIPVVDTMSDAYGMLKFLTCEMDERLKKQAKVKAHNITEYNEWWESHQEKAKEMHFEKMKYLIVIIDEYNDMKMQVP
;
A
#
# COMPACT_ATOMS: atom_id res chain seq x y z
N MET A 1 -22.82 -2.48 -20.96
CA MET A 1 -22.88 -1.01 -20.93
C MET A 1 -23.08 -0.63 -19.47
N LEU A 2 -22.01 -0.24 -18.77
CA LEU A 2 -22.10 0.17 -17.36
C LEU A 2 -22.88 1.49 -17.28
N PRO A 3 -23.80 1.67 -16.35
CA PRO A 3 -24.54 2.92 -16.24
C PRO A 3 -23.58 4.04 -15.84
N HIS A 4 -23.44 5.04 -16.72
CA HIS A 4 -22.88 6.33 -16.42
C HIS A 4 -23.77 7.06 -15.40
N LYS A 5 -23.62 6.76 -14.12
CA LYS A 5 -24.14 7.62 -13.06
C LYS A 5 -23.00 7.94 -12.12
N GLU A 6 -22.61 9.21 -12.16
CA GLU A 6 -21.70 9.92 -11.26
C GLU A 6 -20.52 9.05 -10.79
N GLY A 7 -19.46 9.06 -11.61
CA GLY A 7 -18.24 8.29 -11.30
C GLY A 7 -17.75 8.61 -9.89
N ILE A 8 -17.15 7.62 -9.25
CA ILE A 8 -16.48 7.80 -7.95
C ILE A 8 -15.67 9.09 -8.03
N GLN A 9 -15.98 10.06 -7.15
CA GLN A 9 -15.19 11.28 -7.07
C GLN A 9 -13.88 10.98 -6.37
N TYR A 10 -12.88 10.53 -7.13
CA TYR A 10 -11.55 10.20 -6.62
C TYR A 10 -10.85 11.37 -5.90
N LYS A 11 -11.29 12.60 -6.14
CA LYS A 11 -10.69 13.82 -5.56
C LYS A 11 -10.76 13.91 -4.03
N ASN A 12 -11.64 13.15 -3.38
CA ASN A 12 -11.83 13.17 -1.92
C ASN A 12 -11.46 11.84 -1.26
N LEU A 13 -10.85 10.92 -1.99
CA LEU A 13 -10.40 9.66 -1.41
C LEU A 13 -9.06 9.86 -0.70
N LYS A 14 -8.89 9.17 0.43
CA LYS A 14 -7.60 9.12 1.11
C LYS A 14 -6.62 8.26 0.31
N PRO A 15 -5.31 8.47 0.47
CA PRO A 15 -4.30 7.77 -0.32
C PRO A 15 -4.42 6.24 -0.33
N THR A 16 -4.87 5.64 0.75
CA THR A 16 -5.01 4.17 0.86
C THR A 16 -6.42 3.64 0.61
N SER A 17 -7.31 4.49 0.06
CA SER A 17 -8.67 4.07 -0.28
C SER A 17 -8.69 3.25 -1.56
N PHE A 18 -9.58 2.27 -1.61
CA PHE A 18 -9.79 1.42 -2.79
C PHE A 18 -11.27 1.05 -2.93
N VAL A 19 -11.67 0.78 -4.16
CA VAL A 19 -13.04 0.33 -4.44
C VAL A 19 -13.10 -1.18 -4.21
N VAL A 20 -13.85 -1.58 -3.19
CA VAL A 20 -14.08 -3.00 -2.86
C VAL A 20 -14.96 -3.67 -3.90
N GLY A 21 -15.99 -2.96 -4.37
CA GLY A 21 -16.99 -3.43 -5.30
C GLY A 21 -18.18 -2.47 -5.33
N MET A 22 -19.31 -2.96 -5.80
CA MET A 22 -20.58 -2.23 -5.78
C MET A 22 -21.59 -2.99 -4.91
N ASP A 23 -22.45 -2.25 -4.22
CA ASP A 23 -23.58 -2.84 -3.53
C ASP A 23 -24.71 -3.20 -4.50
N THR A 24 -25.84 -3.72 -3.98
CA THR A 24 -27.00 -4.12 -4.77
C THR A 24 -27.69 -2.96 -5.49
N ASP A 25 -27.50 -1.73 -5.03
CA ASP A 25 -28.05 -0.51 -5.61
C ASP A 25 -27.09 0.13 -6.64
N GLY A 26 -25.92 -0.50 -6.86
CA GLY A 26 -24.91 -0.02 -7.78
C GLY A 26 -24.06 1.11 -7.20
N ILE A 27 -24.05 1.28 -5.88
CA ILE A 27 -23.24 2.28 -5.18
C ILE A 27 -21.86 1.70 -4.89
N PRO A 28 -20.75 2.40 -5.26
CA PRO A 28 -19.40 1.93 -4.98
C PRO A 28 -19.12 1.84 -3.48
N MET A 29 -18.67 0.69 -3.03
CA MET A 29 -18.18 0.47 -1.67
C MET A 29 -16.69 0.77 -1.62
N VAL A 30 -16.29 1.72 -0.76
CA VAL A 30 -14.88 2.13 -0.60
C VAL A 30 -14.32 1.59 0.70
N GLY A 31 -13.21 0.88 0.61
CA GLY A 31 -12.38 0.48 1.74
C GLY A 31 -11.22 1.46 1.94
N GLU A 32 -10.63 1.48 3.13
CA GLU A 32 -9.43 2.27 3.44
C GLU A 32 -8.39 1.36 4.11
N LEU A 33 -7.32 1.01 3.36
CA LEU A 33 -6.33 0.04 3.81
C LEU A 33 -5.63 0.48 5.11
N ALA A 34 -5.34 1.77 5.27
CA ALA A 34 -4.72 2.30 6.49
C ALA A 34 -5.58 2.10 7.76
N LYS A 35 -6.91 2.02 7.62
CA LYS A 35 -7.79 1.70 8.75
C LYS A 35 -7.75 0.23 9.14
N TYR A 36 -7.57 -0.65 8.17
CA TYR A 36 -7.48 -2.09 8.43
C TYR A 36 -6.12 -2.50 8.99
N VAL A 37 -5.10 -1.66 8.78
CA VAL A 37 -3.68 -1.90 9.12
C VAL A 37 -3.12 -3.11 8.37
N HIS A 38 -3.76 -4.28 8.53
CA HIS A 38 -3.46 -5.52 7.82
C HIS A 38 -4.75 -6.10 7.24
N MET A 39 -4.63 -6.68 6.05
CA MET A 39 -5.74 -7.33 5.37
C MET A 39 -5.29 -8.70 4.88
N LEU A 40 -6.03 -9.73 5.25
CA LEU A 40 -5.84 -11.09 4.75
C LEU A 40 -6.88 -11.38 3.68
N VAL A 41 -6.42 -11.72 2.47
CA VAL A 41 -7.28 -12.10 1.36
C VAL A 41 -7.16 -13.61 1.14
N THR A 42 -8.25 -14.33 1.34
CA THR A 42 -8.27 -15.80 1.20
C THR A 42 -9.27 -16.21 0.14
N GLY A 43 -9.01 -17.33 -0.50
CA GLY A 43 -9.91 -17.91 -1.50
C GLY A 43 -9.30 -19.17 -2.11
N THR A 44 -10.15 -20.05 -2.63
CA THR A 44 -9.71 -21.21 -3.40
C THR A 44 -9.17 -20.79 -4.78
N THR A 45 -8.40 -21.65 -5.41
CA THR A 45 -7.93 -21.43 -6.79
C THR A 45 -9.11 -21.11 -7.69
N GLY A 46 -9.01 -20.05 -8.49
CA GLY A 46 -10.08 -19.60 -9.38
C GLY A 46 -11.21 -18.79 -8.71
N SER A 47 -11.13 -18.49 -7.40
CA SER A 47 -12.14 -17.68 -6.70
C SER A 47 -12.11 -16.19 -7.06
N GLY A 48 -11.10 -15.74 -7.80
CA GLY A 48 -10.92 -14.33 -8.15
C GLY A 48 -10.08 -13.52 -7.19
N LYS A 49 -9.35 -14.16 -6.25
CA LYS A 49 -8.45 -13.49 -5.29
C LYS A 49 -7.53 -12.48 -5.99
N SER A 50 -6.76 -12.93 -6.98
CA SER A 50 -5.82 -12.10 -7.74
C SER A 50 -6.51 -10.97 -8.51
N ALA A 51 -7.66 -11.28 -9.12
CA ALA A 51 -8.44 -10.26 -9.82
C ALA A 51 -8.94 -9.15 -8.87
N ALA A 52 -9.37 -9.51 -7.67
CA ALA A 52 -9.80 -8.55 -6.66
C ALA A 52 -8.63 -7.68 -6.19
N VAL A 53 -7.48 -8.29 -5.83
CA VAL A 53 -6.28 -7.55 -5.40
C VAL A 53 -5.81 -6.60 -6.50
N ASN A 54 -5.76 -7.05 -7.75
CA ASN A 54 -5.38 -6.22 -8.89
C ASN A 54 -6.34 -5.05 -9.10
N ALA A 55 -7.65 -5.26 -8.96
CA ALA A 55 -8.64 -4.19 -9.04
C ALA A 55 -8.47 -3.14 -7.93
N TRP A 56 -8.20 -3.58 -6.69
CA TRP A 56 -7.96 -2.69 -5.55
C TRP A 56 -6.67 -1.88 -5.73
N LEU A 57 -5.58 -2.51 -6.15
CA LEU A 57 -4.31 -1.82 -6.40
C LEU A 57 -4.43 -0.83 -7.56
N THR A 58 -5.10 -1.21 -8.63
CA THR A 58 -5.39 -0.29 -9.74
C THR A 58 -6.19 0.91 -9.25
N SER A 59 -7.23 0.67 -8.44
CA SER A 59 -8.01 1.74 -7.83
C SER A 59 -7.14 2.69 -7.01
N ILE A 60 -6.23 2.17 -6.18
CA ILE A 60 -5.28 2.97 -5.40
C ILE A 60 -4.36 3.78 -6.33
N CYS A 61 -3.74 3.16 -7.33
CA CYS A 61 -2.81 3.83 -8.23
C CYS A 61 -3.46 4.94 -9.07
N VAL A 62 -4.73 4.79 -9.46
CA VAL A 62 -5.43 5.75 -10.33
C VAL A 62 -5.67 7.10 -9.65
N HIS A 63 -5.87 7.14 -8.33
CA HIS A 63 -6.17 8.38 -7.62
C HIS A 63 -5.02 8.92 -6.76
N ASN A 64 -3.84 8.32 -6.86
CA ASN A 64 -2.66 8.75 -6.11
C ASN A 64 -1.51 9.14 -7.03
N ASP A 65 -0.62 9.95 -6.49
CA ASP A 65 0.68 10.23 -7.08
C ASP A 65 1.73 9.24 -6.53
N PRO A 66 2.74 8.83 -7.30
CA PRO A 66 3.85 8.02 -6.82
C PRO A 66 4.65 8.64 -5.67
N SER A 67 4.48 9.93 -5.42
CA SER A 67 5.03 10.62 -4.24
C SER A 67 4.27 10.30 -2.94
N ASP A 68 3.02 9.84 -3.03
CA ASP A 68 2.17 9.55 -1.87
C ASP A 68 2.20 8.08 -1.46
N ILE A 69 2.37 7.18 -2.43
CA ILE A 69 2.29 5.73 -2.22
C ILE A 69 3.49 5.01 -2.81
N SER A 70 3.95 4.00 -2.11
CA SER A 70 4.90 3.00 -2.59
C SER A 70 4.36 1.60 -2.35
N ILE A 71 4.48 0.73 -3.32
CA ILE A 71 4.05 -0.67 -3.26
C ILE A 71 5.29 -1.57 -3.31
N THR A 72 5.34 -2.55 -2.43
CA THR A 72 6.40 -3.56 -2.38
C THR A 72 5.77 -4.93 -2.45
N TRP A 73 6.31 -5.80 -3.32
CA TRP A 73 5.84 -7.16 -3.52
C TRP A 73 6.84 -8.18 -2.98
N ILE A 74 6.31 -9.14 -2.23
CA ILE A 74 6.97 -10.40 -1.89
C ILE A 74 6.15 -11.49 -2.57
N ASP A 75 6.67 -12.04 -3.65
CA ASP A 75 6.00 -13.05 -4.48
C ASP A 75 7.03 -14.09 -4.94
N PRO A 76 7.24 -15.16 -4.17
CA PRO A 76 8.23 -16.19 -4.46
C PRO A 76 8.00 -16.94 -5.78
N LYS A 77 6.79 -16.86 -6.33
CA LYS A 77 6.45 -17.49 -7.62
C LYS A 77 6.58 -16.53 -8.80
N PHE A 78 6.71 -15.23 -8.52
CA PHE A 78 6.78 -14.17 -9.53
C PHE A 78 5.65 -14.22 -10.57
N VAL A 79 4.44 -14.51 -10.12
CA VAL A 79 3.25 -14.65 -11.00
C VAL A 79 2.34 -13.43 -10.87
N GLU A 80 1.93 -13.12 -9.64
CA GLU A 80 0.98 -12.05 -9.38
C GLU A 80 1.65 -10.65 -9.43
N ALA A 81 2.90 -10.57 -9.06
CA ALA A 81 3.67 -9.33 -9.04
C ALA A 81 4.21 -8.90 -10.41
N GLN A 82 4.25 -9.80 -11.39
CA GLN A 82 4.82 -9.54 -12.72
C GLN A 82 4.28 -8.27 -13.40
N PRO A 83 2.97 -7.99 -13.40
CA PRO A 83 2.43 -6.77 -14.03
C PRO A 83 2.89 -5.47 -13.36
N TYR A 84 3.37 -5.54 -12.12
CA TYR A 84 3.77 -4.37 -11.32
C TYR A 84 5.28 -4.13 -11.34
N ALA A 85 6.06 -5.09 -11.82
CA ALA A 85 7.51 -4.98 -11.90
C ALA A 85 7.92 -3.78 -12.77
N GLY A 86 8.72 -2.87 -12.20
CA GLY A 86 9.19 -1.67 -12.88
C GLY A 86 8.18 -0.51 -12.96
N MET A 87 6.98 -0.65 -12.39
CA MET A 87 6.06 0.48 -12.27
C MET A 87 6.62 1.53 -11.30
N VAL A 88 6.33 2.80 -11.55
CA VAL A 88 6.79 3.92 -10.72
C VAL A 88 6.29 3.84 -9.27
N PHE A 89 5.15 3.19 -9.02
CA PHE A 89 4.64 2.89 -7.69
C PHE A 89 5.39 1.76 -7.00
N CYS A 90 6.16 0.94 -7.72
CA CYS A 90 6.93 -0.20 -7.23
C CYS A 90 8.43 0.06 -7.42
N PRO A 91 9.03 1.00 -6.65
CA PRO A 91 10.43 1.39 -6.82
C PRO A 91 11.42 0.30 -6.37
N ILE A 92 10.96 -0.64 -5.56
CA ILE A 92 11.76 -1.78 -5.10
C ILE A 92 11.43 -2.97 -6.01
N PRO A 93 12.45 -3.69 -6.52
CA PRO A 93 12.22 -4.91 -7.29
C PRO A 93 11.35 -5.91 -6.52
N VAL A 94 10.56 -6.69 -7.24
CA VAL A 94 9.79 -7.79 -6.65
C VAL A 94 10.74 -8.75 -5.95
N VAL A 95 10.42 -9.10 -4.73
CA VAL A 95 11.19 -10.07 -3.94
C VAL A 95 10.64 -11.47 -4.24
N ASP A 96 11.43 -12.26 -4.96
CA ASP A 96 11.04 -13.56 -5.49
C ASP A 96 11.76 -14.76 -4.82
N THR A 97 12.64 -14.48 -3.87
CA THR A 97 13.30 -15.53 -3.06
C THR A 97 12.93 -15.41 -1.58
N MET A 98 12.94 -16.54 -0.88
CA MET A 98 12.69 -16.56 0.58
C MET A 98 13.80 -15.86 1.37
N SER A 99 15.06 -15.95 0.91
CA SER A 99 16.18 -15.24 1.52
C SER A 99 15.96 -13.72 1.46
N ASP A 100 15.57 -13.22 0.30
CA ASP A 100 15.34 -11.80 0.11
C ASP A 100 14.05 -11.34 0.79
N ALA A 101 13.04 -12.22 0.89
CA ALA A 101 11.81 -11.95 1.67
C ALA A 101 12.14 -11.68 3.15
N TYR A 102 13.02 -12.48 3.75
CA TYR A 102 13.48 -12.23 5.12
C TYR A 102 14.23 -10.89 5.24
N GLY A 103 15.16 -10.62 4.30
CA GLY A 103 15.86 -9.33 4.21
C GLY A 103 14.90 -8.15 4.09
N MET A 104 13.89 -8.28 3.24
CA MET A 104 12.87 -7.26 3.04
C MET A 104 12.04 -7.03 4.32
N LEU A 105 11.59 -8.06 5.01
CA LEU A 105 10.85 -7.93 6.27
C LEU A 105 11.69 -7.23 7.34
N LYS A 106 12.98 -7.55 7.43
CA LYS A 106 13.90 -6.86 8.33
C LYS A 106 14.06 -5.38 7.96
N PHE A 107 14.22 -5.08 6.68
CA PHE A 107 14.27 -3.70 6.19
C PHE A 107 12.99 -2.94 6.55
N LEU A 108 11.82 -3.53 6.33
CA LEU A 108 10.52 -2.92 6.66
C LEU A 108 10.37 -2.65 8.16
N THR A 109 10.89 -3.52 9.01
CA THR A 109 10.91 -3.30 10.47
C THR A 109 11.78 -2.10 10.82
N CYS A 110 12.97 -2.00 10.26
CA CYS A 110 13.85 -0.83 10.47
C CYS A 110 13.19 0.46 9.95
N GLU A 111 12.57 0.43 8.78
CA GLU A 111 11.86 1.58 8.21
C GLU A 111 10.70 2.03 9.11
N MET A 112 9.94 1.08 9.67
CA MET A 112 8.88 1.38 10.64
C MET A 112 9.45 2.10 11.88
N ASP A 113 10.54 1.61 12.44
CA ASP A 113 11.18 2.22 13.62
C ASP A 113 11.68 3.65 13.32
N GLU A 114 12.27 3.88 12.15
CA GLU A 114 12.71 5.22 11.73
C GLU A 114 11.52 6.17 11.54
N ARG A 115 10.43 5.70 10.99
CA ARG A 115 9.19 6.48 10.85
C ARG A 115 8.62 6.87 12.22
N LEU A 116 8.55 5.94 13.15
CA LEU A 116 8.09 6.21 14.52
C LEU A 116 8.97 7.25 15.21
N LYS A 117 10.30 7.19 15.05
CA LYS A 117 11.22 8.21 15.58
C LYS A 117 10.96 9.60 14.98
N LYS A 118 10.74 9.69 13.67
CA LYS A 118 10.42 10.96 13.00
C LYS A 118 9.07 11.52 13.46
N GLN A 119 8.04 10.69 13.55
CA GLN A 119 6.73 11.08 14.05
C GLN A 119 6.81 11.58 15.49
N ALA A 120 7.53 10.89 16.38
CA ALA A 120 7.72 11.31 17.77
C ALA A 120 8.37 12.68 17.89
N LYS A 121 9.36 13.02 17.03
CA LYS A 121 10.04 14.32 17.04
C LYS A 121 9.10 15.50 16.73
N VAL A 122 8.05 15.26 15.96
CA VAL A 122 7.06 16.27 15.57
C VAL A 122 5.74 16.13 16.34
N LYS A 123 5.67 15.18 17.29
CA LYS A 123 4.48 14.84 18.08
C LYS A 123 3.28 14.39 17.24
N ALA A 124 3.53 13.75 16.12
CA ALA A 124 2.51 13.12 15.28
C ALA A 124 2.27 11.69 15.74
N HIS A 125 1.01 11.26 15.77
CA HIS A 125 0.61 9.91 16.18
C HIS A 125 0.48 8.93 15.02
N ASN A 126 0.45 9.43 13.78
CA ASN A 126 0.31 8.64 12.57
C ASN A 126 0.89 9.38 11.36
N ILE A 127 0.94 8.69 10.22
CA ILE A 127 1.48 9.23 8.97
C ILE A 127 0.70 10.44 8.44
N THR A 128 -0.62 10.48 8.66
CA THR A 128 -1.45 11.61 8.22
C THR A 128 -1.08 12.87 8.96
N GLU A 129 -1.03 12.82 10.31
CA GLU A 129 -0.63 13.95 11.14
C GLU A 129 0.82 14.39 10.86
N TYR A 130 1.73 13.43 10.60
CA TYR A 130 3.10 13.75 10.21
C TYR A 130 3.14 14.52 8.89
N ASN A 131 2.40 14.08 7.89
CA ASN A 131 2.37 14.73 6.59
C ASN A 131 1.69 16.11 6.64
N GLU A 132 0.64 16.28 7.42
CA GLU A 132 0.02 17.59 7.69
C GLU A 132 1.02 18.55 8.39
N TRP A 133 1.78 18.03 9.36
CA TRP A 133 2.85 18.80 9.99
C TRP A 133 3.92 19.17 8.96
N TRP A 134 4.36 18.23 8.14
CA TRP A 134 5.38 18.44 7.10
C TRP A 134 4.92 19.50 6.09
N GLU A 135 3.69 19.47 5.64
CA GLU A 135 3.12 20.46 4.70
C GLU A 135 3.07 21.86 5.31
N SER A 136 2.79 21.98 6.59
CA SER A 136 2.67 23.26 7.29
C SER A 136 3.99 23.84 7.81
N HIS A 137 5.08 23.05 7.85
CA HIS A 137 6.37 23.43 8.46
C HIS A 137 7.57 23.17 7.53
N GLN A 138 7.47 23.56 6.27
CA GLN A 138 8.45 23.23 5.22
C GLN A 138 9.89 23.66 5.56
N GLU A 139 10.10 24.85 6.13
CA GLU A 139 11.44 25.34 6.50
C GLU A 139 12.04 24.47 7.60
N LYS A 140 11.27 24.18 8.64
CA LYS A 140 11.71 23.32 9.75
C LYS A 140 11.94 21.87 9.31
N ALA A 141 11.11 21.37 8.40
CA ALA A 141 11.29 20.05 7.80
C ALA A 141 12.62 19.95 7.05
N LYS A 142 12.99 20.98 6.27
CA LYS A 142 14.30 21.06 5.60
C LYS A 142 15.47 21.07 6.58
N GLU A 143 15.39 21.86 7.65
CA GLU A 143 16.42 21.89 8.70
C GLU A 143 16.61 20.52 9.37
N MET A 144 15.53 19.78 9.54
CA MET A 144 15.54 18.43 10.13
C MET A 144 15.85 17.32 9.11
N HIS A 145 15.99 17.63 7.83
CA HIS A 145 16.09 16.67 6.73
C HIS A 145 14.91 15.69 6.71
N PHE A 146 13.71 16.21 6.96
CA PHE A 146 12.47 15.44 6.94
C PHE A 146 11.75 15.60 5.61
N GLU A 147 11.40 14.47 5.02
CA GLU A 147 10.62 14.39 3.79
C GLU A 147 9.20 13.94 4.09
N LYS A 148 8.28 14.19 3.16
CA LYS A 148 6.93 13.64 3.22
C LYS A 148 7.00 12.12 3.27
N MET A 149 6.24 11.51 4.16
CA MET A 149 6.17 10.05 4.26
C MET A 149 5.20 9.50 3.23
N LYS A 150 5.67 8.58 2.41
CA LYS A 150 4.79 7.78 1.54
C LYS A 150 4.10 6.69 2.36
N TYR A 151 2.84 6.40 2.01
CA TYR A 151 2.21 5.17 2.47
C TYR A 151 2.90 3.98 1.80
N LEU A 152 3.40 3.06 2.60
CA LEU A 152 4.06 1.85 2.12
C LEU A 152 3.09 0.68 2.20
N ILE A 153 2.67 0.20 1.05
CA ILE A 153 1.79 -0.97 0.91
C ILE A 153 2.68 -2.18 0.63
N VAL A 154 2.62 -3.16 1.51
CA VAL A 154 3.38 -4.41 1.37
C VAL A 154 2.40 -5.52 1.00
N ILE A 155 2.68 -6.19 -0.11
CA ILE A 155 1.87 -7.30 -0.60
C ILE A 155 2.70 -8.56 -0.51
N ILE A 156 2.15 -9.56 0.15
CA ILE A 156 2.77 -10.87 0.30
C ILE A 156 1.83 -11.87 -0.37
N ASP A 157 2.25 -12.41 -1.52
CA ASP A 157 1.55 -13.53 -2.13
C ASP A 157 2.04 -14.84 -1.53
N GLU A 158 1.13 -15.79 -1.39
CA GLU A 158 1.38 -17.11 -0.79
C GLU A 158 2.00 -17.06 0.61
N TYR A 159 1.35 -16.32 1.53
CA TYR A 159 1.81 -16.16 2.91
C TYR A 159 2.10 -17.47 3.64
N ASN A 160 1.40 -18.57 3.30
CA ASN A 160 1.63 -19.89 3.89
C ASN A 160 3.01 -20.44 3.53
N ASP A 161 3.47 -20.29 2.29
CA ASP A 161 4.79 -20.75 1.86
C ASP A 161 5.89 -20.03 2.63
N MET A 162 5.71 -18.74 2.85
CA MET A 162 6.64 -17.93 3.62
C MET A 162 6.68 -18.35 5.11
N LYS A 163 5.51 -18.60 5.71
CA LYS A 163 5.41 -19.01 7.13
C LYS A 163 6.06 -20.35 7.41
N MET A 164 6.03 -21.28 6.47
CA MET A 164 6.58 -22.63 6.64
C MET A 164 8.10 -22.69 6.52
N GLN A 165 8.75 -21.67 5.97
CA GLN A 165 10.18 -21.63 5.71
C GLN A 165 10.96 -20.66 6.61
N VAL A 166 10.28 -19.88 7.43
CA VAL A 166 10.92 -19.04 8.45
C VAL A 166 11.02 -19.85 9.74
N PRO A 167 12.23 -20.13 10.28
CA PRO A 167 12.41 -20.88 11.50
C PRO A 167 11.87 -20.14 12.74
#